data_c5b1ecda343ca19112d19c5bc33e2324
#
_entry.id   c5b1ecda343ca19112d19c5bc33e2324
#
_cell.length_a   1.000
_cell.length_b   1.000
_cell.length_c   1.000
_cell.angle_alpha   90.00
_cell.angle_beta   90.00
_cell.angle_gamma   90.00
#
_symmetry.space_group_name_H-M   'P 1'
#
loop_
_entity.id
_entity.type
_entity.pdbx_description
1 polymer ?
#
loop_
_entity_poly.entity_id
_entity_poly.type
_entity_poly.pdbx_seq_one_letter_code
_entity_poly.pdbx_strand_id
1 'polypeptide(L)'
;MMKTTLTLFFVSICLACLALNPSRTYKQRPDKFNIKYSEVKVNTKDGSQLNLWYFPTLNPSKRLVIIAHNGNGNMADYLRRVDQFKRLGYNVVTFDYRGFGESSEFEIAVDMYIYAQFTTDLEAVIDYCKTNYQETFDVYGFGIGAGIALGVGYTRPELVRIIADTPFLSLDDMEGKYDQQKHWMEMPFENFNENFEPINALSKESGENLKGILLIIGSNDPLMRRNDMEKLRQLDKSLITPIEVVNNPSRMDNFKANKEKYFSEISAFIDKTQ
;
A
#
# COMPACT_ATOMS: atom_id res chain seq x y z
N MET A 1 13.40 58.16 15.43
CA MET A 1 13.14 56.74 15.78
C MET A 1 12.24 56.13 14.70
N MET A 2 12.83 55.44 13.76
CA MET A 2 12.09 54.70 12.72
C MET A 2 11.77 53.29 13.23
N LYS A 3 10.49 52.95 13.33
CA LYS A 3 10.05 51.61 13.66
C LYS A 3 10.02 50.79 12.36
N THR A 4 10.96 49.88 12.21
CA THR A 4 10.99 48.92 11.12
C THR A 4 10.04 47.77 11.47
N THR A 5 8.90 47.72 10.79
CA THR A 5 7.94 46.62 10.91
C THR A 5 8.46 45.48 10.08
N LEU A 6 8.93 44.40 10.72
CA LEU A 6 9.36 43.15 10.09
C LEU A 6 8.10 42.33 9.74
N THR A 7 7.70 42.39 8.49
CA THR A 7 6.59 41.53 7.97
C THR A 7 7.16 40.15 7.73
N LEU A 8 6.85 39.18 8.63
CA LEU A 8 7.11 37.77 8.41
C LEU A 8 6.16 37.27 7.31
N PHE A 9 6.70 37.05 6.12
CA PHE A 9 6.03 36.27 5.09
C PHE A 9 6.05 34.80 5.51
N PHE A 10 4.90 34.31 5.99
CA PHE A 10 4.67 32.86 6.09
C PHE A 10 4.52 32.35 4.65
N VAL A 11 5.58 31.80 4.09
CA VAL A 11 5.49 30.96 2.90
C VAL A 11 4.85 29.65 3.35
N SER A 12 3.53 29.58 3.21
CA SER A 12 2.80 28.30 3.27
C SER A 12 3.29 27.48 2.09
N ILE A 13 4.24 26.58 2.33
CA ILE A 13 4.58 25.52 1.37
C ILE A 13 3.38 24.61 1.37
N CYS A 14 2.44 24.86 0.46
CA CYS A 14 1.41 23.93 0.07
C CYS A 14 2.14 22.75 -0.61
N LEU A 15 2.57 21.76 0.17
CA LEU A 15 2.91 20.46 -0.39
C LEU A 15 1.58 19.92 -0.94
N ALA A 16 1.40 20.09 -2.25
CA ALA A 16 0.34 19.41 -2.98
C ALA A 16 0.47 17.91 -2.68
N CYS A 17 -0.44 17.40 -1.89
CA CYS A 17 -0.51 15.98 -1.57
C CYS A 17 -1.14 15.30 -2.80
N LEU A 18 -0.32 15.09 -3.85
CA LEU A 18 -0.73 14.33 -5.02
C LEU A 18 -1.00 12.90 -4.54
N ALA A 19 -2.21 12.39 -4.79
CA ALA A 19 -2.52 11.00 -4.47
C ALA A 19 -1.70 10.07 -5.37
N LEU A 20 -1.64 10.38 -6.66
CA LEU A 20 -0.89 9.65 -7.67
C LEU A 20 0.23 10.52 -8.26
N ASN A 21 1.43 9.95 -8.33
CA ASN A 21 2.59 10.58 -8.94
C ASN A 21 3.48 9.52 -9.58
N PRO A 22 3.07 8.98 -10.74
CA PRO A 22 3.74 7.87 -11.37
C PRO A 22 5.12 8.24 -11.89
N SER A 23 6.07 7.31 -11.74
CA SER A 23 7.36 7.36 -12.43
C SER A 23 7.48 6.17 -13.37
N ARG A 24 7.68 6.43 -14.66
CA ARG A 24 7.94 5.40 -15.69
C ARG A 24 9.38 4.91 -15.67
N THR A 25 10.26 5.60 -14.95
CA THR A 25 11.70 5.28 -14.92
C THR A 25 12.11 4.77 -13.56
N TYR A 26 12.80 3.63 -13.51
CA TYR A 26 13.42 3.14 -12.29
C TYR A 26 14.69 3.91 -11.98
N LYS A 27 14.68 4.71 -10.90
CA LYS A 27 15.87 5.39 -10.39
C LYS A 27 16.96 4.41 -9.97
N GLN A 28 16.54 3.24 -9.52
CA GLN A 28 17.39 2.17 -9.02
C GLN A 28 16.81 0.82 -9.45
N ARG A 29 17.68 -0.10 -9.86
CA ARG A 29 17.31 -1.51 -10.09
C ARG A 29 17.99 -2.39 -9.05
N PRO A 30 17.45 -3.58 -8.72
CA PRO A 30 17.96 -4.44 -7.64
C PRO A 30 19.41 -4.91 -7.83
N ASP A 31 19.85 -5.07 -9.08
CA ASP A 31 21.21 -5.48 -9.45
C ASP A 31 22.28 -4.50 -8.95
N LYS A 32 21.99 -3.19 -8.89
CA LYS A 32 22.89 -2.18 -8.32
C LYS A 32 23.20 -2.42 -6.83
N PHE A 33 22.39 -3.22 -6.15
CA PHE A 33 22.55 -3.58 -4.74
C PHE A 33 22.94 -5.04 -4.54
N ASN A 34 23.30 -5.75 -5.62
CA ASN A 34 23.57 -7.20 -5.62
C ASN A 34 22.39 -8.03 -5.09
N ILE A 35 21.15 -7.55 -5.27
CA ILE A 35 19.95 -8.28 -4.90
C ILE A 35 19.52 -9.13 -6.10
N LYS A 36 19.51 -10.45 -5.93
CA LYS A 36 18.98 -11.37 -6.95
C LYS A 36 17.48 -11.18 -7.13
N TYR A 37 17.04 -11.07 -8.35
CA TYR A 37 15.62 -10.99 -8.72
C TYR A 37 15.41 -11.58 -10.11
N SER A 38 14.16 -11.86 -10.42
CA SER A 38 13.69 -12.09 -11.78
C SER A 38 12.60 -11.09 -12.12
N GLU A 39 12.51 -10.73 -13.38
CA GLU A 39 11.51 -9.82 -13.91
C GLU A 39 10.51 -10.60 -14.75
N VAL A 40 9.22 -10.33 -14.53
CA VAL A 40 8.12 -11.07 -15.16
C VAL A 40 7.05 -10.10 -15.60
N LYS A 41 6.41 -10.41 -16.73
CA LYS A 41 5.22 -9.70 -17.20
C LYS A 41 3.97 -10.52 -16.88
N VAL A 42 2.99 -9.87 -16.25
CA VAL A 42 1.72 -10.46 -15.83
C VAL A 42 0.59 -9.78 -16.58
N ASN A 43 -0.26 -10.56 -17.25
CA ASN A 43 -1.41 -10.02 -17.97
C ASN A 43 -2.63 -9.92 -17.04
N THR A 44 -3.33 -8.81 -17.09
CA THR A 44 -4.61 -8.61 -16.41
C THR A 44 -5.77 -9.13 -17.26
N LYS A 45 -6.92 -9.38 -16.65
CA LYS A 45 -8.13 -9.83 -17.34
C LYS A 45 -8.68 -8.84 -18.38
N ASP A 46 -8.34 -7.56 -18.25
CA ASP A 46 -8.73 -6.48 -19.14
C ASP A 46 -7.63 -6.10 -20.18
N GLY A 47 -6.59 -6.94 -20.31
CA GLY A 47 -5.59 -6.87 -21.37
C GLY A 47 -4.38 -5.98 -21.09
N SER A 48 -4.25 -5.39 -19.91
CA SER A 48 -3.03 -4.70 -19.51
C SER A 48 -1.92 -5.69 -19.16
N GLN A 49 -0.67 -5.27 -19.26
CA GLN A 49 0.49 -6.05 -18.86
C GLN A 49 1.24 -5.32 -17.75
N LEU A 50 1.43 -6.00 -16.63
CA LEU A 50 2.11 -5.47 -15.45
C LEU A 50 3.55 -5.95 -15.40
N ASN A 51 4.47 -5.08 -14.96
CA ASN A 51 5.84 -5.45 -14.64
C ASN A 51 5.94 -5.86 -13.18
N LEU A 52 6.57 -7.00 -12.94
CA LEU A 52 6.70 -7.62 -11.63
C LEU A 52 8.16 -8.02 -11.40
N TRP A 53 8.68 -7.77 -10.20
CA TRP A 53 9.95 -8.29 -9.73
C TRP A 53 9.74 -9.33 -8.63
N TYR A 54 10.32 -10.51 -8.82
CA TYR A 54 10.35 -11.58 -7.82
C TYR A 54 11.73 -11.69 -7.19
N PHE A 55 11.80 -11.66 -5.88
CA PHE A 55 13.00 -11.72 -5.08
C PHE A 55 13.02 -13.00 -4.25
N PRO A 56 13.76 -14.05 -4.67
CA PRO A 56 13.88 -15.24 -3.88
C PRO A 56 14.68 -14.97 -2.59
N THR A 57 14.33 -15.65 -1.50
CA THR A 57 15.16 -15.67 -0.30
C THR A 57 16.41 -16.56 -0.53
N LEU A 58 17.44 -16.37 0.28
CA LEU A 58 18.65 -17.19 0.23
C LEU A 58 18.41 -18.63 0.74
N ASN A 59 17.49 -18.78 1.68
CA ASN A 59 17.10 -20.09 2.22
C ASN A 59 15.74 -20.46 1.64
N PRO A 60 15.51 -21.75 1.30
CA PRO A 60 14.20 -22.20 0.84
C PRO A 60 13.12 -21.77 1.84
N SER A 61 12.16 -21.01 1.38
CA SER A 61 11.05 -20.53 2.20
C SER A 61 9.73 -20.75 1.46
N LYS A 62 8.72 -21.20 2.23
CA LYS A 62 7.34 -21.25 1.75
C LYS A 62 6.58 -19.95 2.01
N ARG A 63 7.26 -18.90 2.54
CA ARG A 63 6.63 -17.60 2.78
C ARG A 63 6.81 -16.70 1.57
N LEU A 64 5.74 -16.07 1.13
CA LEU A 64 5.74 -15.08 0.07
C LEU A 64 4.98 -13.85 0.55
N VAL A 65 5.44 -12.66 0.19
CA VAL A 65 4.70 -11.42 0.38
C VAL A 65 4.66 -10.61 -0.91
N ILE A 66 3.47 -10.14 -1.27
CA ILE A 66 3.27 -9.17 -2.35
C ILE A 66 3.34 -7.77 -1.75
N ILE A 67 4.08 -6.85 -2.36
CA ILE A 67 4.15 -5.44 -1.97
C ILE A 67 3.36 -4.60 -2.98
N ALA A 68 2.26 -4.00 -2.52
CA ALA A 68 1.43 -3.06 -3.27
C ALA A 68 1.81 -1.61 -2.88
N HIS A 69 2.35 -0.85 -3.84
CA HIS A 69 2.87 0.49 -3.58
C HIS A 69 1.76 1.56 -3.52
N ASN A 70 2.11 2.75 -3.03
CA ASN A 70 1.15 3.83 -2.73
C ASN A 70 0.80 4.75 -3.92
N GLY A 71 1.20 4.40 -5.14
CA GLY A 71 0.94 5.26 -6.30
C GLY A 71 1.87 6.47 -6.43
N ASN A 72 2.94 6.56 -5.63
CA ASN A 72 3.96 7.59 -5.77
C ASN A 72 5.30 6.95 -6.13
N GLY A 73 5.89 7.36 -7.24
CA GLY A 73 7.10 6.72 -7.79
C GLY A 73 6.80 5.43 -8.54
N ASN A 74 7.41 4.33 -8.14
CA ASN A 74 7.21 2.99 -8.70
C ASN A 74 7.73 1.91 -7.73
N MET A 75 7.64 0.64 -8.11
CA MET A 75 8.06 -0.48 -7.24
C MET A 75 9.54 -0.42 -6.80
N ALA A 76 10.42 0.25 -7.54
CA ALA A 76 11.83 0.39 -7.16
C ALA A 76 12.04 1.19 -5.86
N ASP A 77 11.11 2.04 -5.50
CA ASP A 77 11.17 2.81 -4.24
C ASP A 77 10.95 1.93 -3.00
N TYR A 78 10.55 0.68 -3.20
CA TYR A 78 10.26 -0.30 -2.13
C TYR A 78 11.40 -1.28 -1.86
N LEU A 79 12.55 -1.19 -2.53
CA LEU A 79 13.69 -2.13 -2.37
C LEU A 79 14.17 -2.25 -0.91
N ARG A 80 14.05 -1.20 -0.10
CA ARG A 80 14.37 -1.28 1.34
C ARG A 80 13.36 -2.13 2.11
N ARG A 81 12.07 -2.12 1.74
CA ARG A 81 11.06 -3.01 2.32
C ARG A 81 11.27 -4.44 1.86
N VAL A 82 11.64 -4.64 0.60
CA VAL A 82 12.05 -5.95 0.08
C VAL A 82 13.16 -6.56 0.93
N ASP A 83 14.25 -5.80 1.21
CA ASP A 83 15.35 -6.28 2.07
C ASP A 83 14.86 -6.70 3.47
N GLN A 84 13.98 -5.92 4.08
CA GLN A 84 13.44 -6.23 5.40
C GLN A 84 12.59 -7.51 5.40
N PHE A 85 11.66 -7.67 4.44
CA PHE A 85 10.88 -8.91 4.32
C PHE A 85 11.76 -10.12 4.02
N LYS A 86 12.81 -9.98 3.21
CA LYS A 86 13.80 -11.05 2.99
C LYS A 86 14.52 -11.45 4.27
N ARG A 87 14.85 -10.50 5.17
CA ARG A 87 15.41 -10.79 6.50
C ARG A 87 14.43 -11.55 7.40
N LEU A 88 13.12 -11.35 7.23
CA LEU A 88 12.07 -12.14 7.89
C LEU A 88 11.84 -13.51 7.23
N GLY A 89 12.63 -13.87 6.19
CA GLY A 89 12.56 -15.15 5.51
C GLY A 89 11.52 -15.24 4.40
N TYR A 90 11.04 -14.12 3.88
CA TYR A 90 10.08 -14.10 2.78
C TYR A 90 10.76 -14.08 1.41
N ASN A 91 10.18 -14.83 0.46
CA ASN A 91 10.25 -14.43 -0.94
C ASN A 91 9.38 -13.18 -1.10
N VAL A 92 9.79 -12.27 -1.96
CA VAL A 92 9.06 -10.99 -2.12
C VAL A 92 8.69 -10.80 -3.57
N VAL A 93 7.47 -10.35 -3.80
CA VAL A 93 6.98 -9.86 -5.09
C VAL A 93 6.71 -8.37 -4.97
N THR A 94 7.23 -7.57 -5.88
CA THR A 94 6.80 -6.19 -6.10
C THR A 94 6.28 -6.05 -7.52
N PHE A 95 5.36 -5.14 -7.76
CA PHE A 95 4.82 -4.90 -9.09
C PHE A 95 4.51 -3.41 -9.27
N ASP A 96 4.47 -2.99 -10.50
CA ASP A 96 3.96 -1.68 -10.89
C ASP A 96 2.53 -1.80 -11.39
N TYR A 97 1.64 -0.97 -10.87
CA TYR A 97 0.32 -0.79 -11.48
C TYR A 97 0.48 -0.29 -12.93
N ARG A 98 -0.55 -0.47 -13.76
CA ARG A 98 -0.59 0.18 -15.07
C ARG A 98 -0.30 1.67 -14.95
N GLY A 99 0.42 2.23 -15.91
CA GLY A 99 0.87 3.64 -15.88
C GLY A 99 2.14 3.87 -15.06
N PHE A 100 2.65 2.88 -14.32
CA PHE A 100 3.88 2.98 -13.51
C PHE A 100 4.99 2.11 -14.09
N GLY A 101 6.26 2.49 -13.85
CA GLY A 101 7.44 1.73 -14.23
C GLY A 101 7.39 1.23 -15.66
N GLU A 102 7.58 -0.06 -15.84
CA GLU A 102 7.53 -0.74 -17.14
C GLU A 102 6.24 -1.56 -17.36
N SER A 103 5.18 -1.31 -16.58
CA SER A 103 3.83 -1.80 -16.86
C SER A 103 3.22 -1.10 -18.06
N SER A 104 2.11 -1.61 -18.61
CA SER A 104 1.39 -1.00 -19.74
C SER A 104 1.16 0.48 -19.54
N GLU A 105 1.16 1.21 -20.62
CA GLU A 105 0.79 2.63 -20.61
C GLU A 105 -0.65 2.79 -20.12
N PHE A 106 -0.85 3.80 -19.30
CA PHE A 106 -2.14 4.21 -18.79
C PHE A 106 -2.03 5.68 -18.39
N GLU A 107 -2.98 6.49 -18.83
CA GLU A 107 -2.99 7.91 -18.51
C GLU A 107 -3.45 8.10 -17.06
N ILE A 108 -2.61 8.77 -16.27
CA ILE A 108 -2.87 9.04 -14.85
C ILE A 108 -2.94 10.55 -14.66
N ALA A 109 -4.12 11.03 -14.30
CA ALA A 109 -4.33 12.40 -13.86
C ALA A 109 -3.82 12.57 -12.41
N VAL A 110 -3.09 13.65 -12.15
CA VAL A 110 -2.48 13.93 -10.85
C VAL A 110 -3.48 14.32 -9.76
N ASP A 111 -4.65 14.72 -10.16
CA ASP A 111 -5.80 15.08 -9.33
C ASP A 111 -6.78 13.93 -9.09
N MET A 112 -6.55 12.77 -9.69
CA MET A 112 -7.30 11.55 -9.41
C MET A 112 -6.76 10.86 -8.15
N TYR A 113 -7.65 10.47 -7.24
CA TYR A 113 -7.26 9.78 -6.00
C TYR A 113 -6.75 8.35 -6.24
N ILE A 114 -7.51 7.58 -7.02
CA ILE A 114 -7.23 6.18 -7.33
C ILE A 114 -7.95 5.79 -8.63
N TYR A 115 -7.47 4.76 -9.31
CA TYR A 115 -8.16 4.16 -10.45
C TYR A 115 -8.72 2.78 -10.09
N ALA A 116 -9.96 2.50 -10.54
CA ALA A 116 -10.62 1.20 -10.35
C ALA A 116 -9.77 0.04 -10.90
N GLN A 117 -9.05 0.27 -11.98
CA GLN A 117 -8.18 -0.69 -12.64
C GLN A 117 -7.05 -1.21 -11.74
N PHE A 118 -6.63 -0.46 -10.72
CA PHE A 118 -5.59 -0.91 -9.79
C PHE A 118 -6.05 -2.09 -8.92
N THR A 119 -7.35 -2.24 -8.69
CA THR A 119 -7.90 -3.45 -8.05
C THR A 119 -7.71 -4.66 -8.96
N THR A 120 -7.99 -4.53 -10.27
CA THR A 120 -7.76 -5.56 -11.28
C THR A 120 -6.27 -5.92 -11.41
N ASP A 121 -5.39 -4.94 -11.27
CA ASP A 121 -3.95 -5.16 -11.31
C ASP A 121 -3.49 -6.02 -10.13
N LEU A 122 -3.95 -5.72 -8.90
CA LEU A 122 -3.61 -6.55 -7.73
C LEU A 122 -4.23 -7.96 -7.83
N GLU A 123 -5.47 -8.09 -8.31
CA GLU A 123 -6.10 -9.40 -8.56
C GLU A 123 -5.21 -10.25 -9.49
N ALA A 124 -4.74 -9.68 -10.61
CA ALA A 124 -3.87 -10.39 -11.55
C ALA A 124 -2.54 -10.84 -10.93
N VAL A 125 -1.94 -10.01 -10.07
CA VAL A 125 -0.71 -10.37 -9.35
C VAL A 125 -0.96 -11.49 -8.34
N ILE A 126 -2.08 -11.46 -7.59
CA ILE A 126 -2.49 -12.53 -6.67
C ILE A 126 -2.65 -13.84 -7.44
N ASP A 127 -3.41 -13.84 -8.55
CA ASP A 127 -3.66 -15.04 -9.36
C ASP A 127 -2.37 -15.60 -9.97
N TYR A 128 -1.47 -14.71 -10.41
CA TYR A 128 -0.16 -15.11 -10.91
C TYR A 128 0.70 -15.75 -9.81
N CYS A 129 0.75 -15.16 -8.61
CA CYS A 129 1.52 -15.69 -7.48
C CYS A 129 1.01 -17.04 -7.03
N LYS A 130 -0.32 -17.23 -6.96
CA LYS A 130 -0.95 -18.52 -6.67
C LYS A 130 -0.51 -19.61 -7.66
N THR A 131 -0.53 -19.28 -8.94
CA THR A 131 -0.24 -20.26 -10.00
C THR A 131 1.25 -20.61 -10.10
N ASN A 132 2.14 -19.64 -9.87
CA ASN A 132 3.56 -19.77 -10.22
C ASN A 132 4.50 -19.90 -9.02
N TYR A 133 4.08 -19.49 -7.82
CA TYR A 133 4.94 -19.46 -6.66
C TYR A 133 4.40 -20.27 -5.48
N GLN A 134 3.25 -19.88 -4.92
CA GLN A 134 2.69 -20.49 -3.71
C GLN A 134 1.17 -20.36 -3.66
N GLU A 135 0.50 -21.36 -3.08
CA GLU A 135 -0.95 -21.38 -2.93
C GLU A 135 -1.47 -20.32 -1.97
N THR A 136 -0.69 -20.02 -0.91
CA THR A 136 -1.06 -19.04 0.10
C THR A 136 0.11 -18.12 0.43
N PHE A 137 -0.17 -16.82 0.70
CA PHE A 137 0.84 -15.80 0.93
C PHE A 137 0.26 -14.57 1.64
N ASP A 138 1.13 -13.63 1.95
CA ASP A 138 0.78 -12.37 2.59
C ASP A 138 0.75 -11.23 1.56
N VAL A 139 0.00 -10.15 1.86
CA VAL A 139 0.08 -8.89 1.12
C VAL A 139 0.44 -7.76 2.08
N TYR A 140 1.43 -6.96 1.70
CA TYR A 140 1.75 -5.68 2.32
C TYR A 140 1.33 -4.56 1.38
N GLY A 141 0.51 -3.63 1.85
CA GLY A 141 0.11 -2.43 1.11
C GLY A 141 0.49 -1.15 1.86
N PHE A 142 0.78 -0.09 1.11
CA PHE A 142 1.02 1.24 1.66
C PHE A 142 0.15 2.27 0.95
N GLY A 143 -0.49 3.17 1.70
CA GLY A 143 -1.38 4.20 1.16
C GLY A 143 -2.55 3.62 0.37
N ILE A 144 -2.72 4.01 -0.91
CA ILE A 144 -3.75 3.42 -1.78
C ILE A 144 -3.55 1.91 -1.92
N GLY A 145 -2.30 1.44 -1.99
CA GLY A 145 -1.99 0.01 -2.03
C GLY A 145 -2.46 -0.74 -0.78
N ALA A 146 -2.49 -0.09 0.39
CA ALA A 146 -3.04 -0.67 1.61
C ALA A 146 -4.57 -0.80 1.54
N GLY A 147 -5.26 0.22 1.03
CA GLY A 147 -6.70 0.16 0.82
C GLY A 147 -7.08 -0.91 -0.20
N ILE A 148 -6.36 -0.99 -1.34
CA ILE A 148 -6.56 -2.03 -2.34
C ILE A 148 -6.27 -3.43 -1.76
N ALA A 149 -5.20 -3.58 -0.95
CA ALA A 149 -4.87 -4.85 -0.30
C ALA A 149 -5.99 -5.32 0.64
N LEU A 150 -6.61 -4.42 1.39
CA LEU A 150 -7.78 -4.73 2.21
C LEU A 150 -9.00 -5.06 1.34
N GLY A 151 -9.33 -4.18 0.38
CA GLY A 151 -10.52 -4.32 -0.45
C GLY A 151 -10.54 -5.57 -1.31
N VAL A 152 -9.43 -5.84 -2.01
CA VAL A 152 -9.29 -7.03 -2.87
C VAL A 152 -8.95 -8.26 -2.03
N GLY A 153 -8.07 -8.11 -1.03
CA GLY A 153 -7.46 -9.24 -0.34
C GLY A 153 -8.33 -9.88 0.72
N TYR A 154 -9.21 -9.14 1.39
CA TYR A 154 -9.94 -9.63 2.57
C TYR A 154 -10.73 -10.91 2.32
N THR A 155 -11.37 -11.05 1.17
CA THR A 155 -12.18 -12.21 0.81
C THR A 155 -11.40 -13.30 0.03
N ARG A 156 -10.12 -13.06 -0.26
CA ARG A 156 -9.30 -13.97 -1.07
C ARG A 156 -8.76 -15.14 -0.24
N PRO A 157 -9.06 -16.39 -0.63
CA PRO A 157 -8.57 -17.57 0.10
C PRO A 157 -7.06 -17.76 0.03
N GLU A 158 -6.37 -17.13 -0.91
CA GLU A 158 -4.91 -17.19 -1.03
C GLU A 158 -4.19 -16.39 0.05
N LEU A 159 -4.88 -15.43 0.71
CA LEU A 159 -4.21 -14.56 1.68
C LEU A 159 -4.26 -15.12 3.09
N VAL A 160 -3.07 -15.16 3.70
CA VAL A 160 -2.88 -15.54 5.10
C VAL A 160 -2.85 -14.31 6.01
N ARG A 161 -2.20 -13.23 5.57
CA ARG A 161 -2.12 -11.97 6.30
C ARG A 161 -2.20 -10.78 5.36
N ILE A 162 -2.80 -9.71 5.87
CA ILE A 162 -2.77 -8.40 5.21
C ILE A 162 -2.09 -7.41 6.15
N ILE A 163 -1.04 -6.75 5.66
CA ILE A 163 -0.35 -5.68 6.38
C ILE A 163 -0.69 -4.39 5.65
N ALA A 164 -1.54 -3.57 6.24
CA ALA A 164 -2.08 -2.35 5.64
C ALA A 164 -1.54 -1.11 6.36
N ASP A 165 -0.60 -0.42 5.71
CA ASP A 165 0.02 0.80 6.23
C ASP A 165 -0.69 2.03 5.64
N THR A 166 -1.39 2.78 6.47
CA THR A 166 -2.19 3.97 6.12
C THR A 166 -3.22 3.73 5.01
N PRO A 167 -4.12 2.72 5.14
CA PRO A 167 -5.17 2.50 4.15
C PRO A 167 -6.16 3.67 4.16
N PHE A 168 -6.91 3.84 3.09
CA PHE A 168 -8.13 4.66 3.13
C PHE A 168 -9.29 3.86 3.72
N LEU A 169 -10.34 4.55 4.17
CA LEU A 169 -11.56 3.93 4.72
C LEU A 169 -12.57 3.64 3.60
N SER A 170 -12.97 4.68 2.87
CA SER A 170 -13.84 4.68 1.70
C SER A 170 -13.52 5.89 0.82
N LEU A 171 -14.06 5.94 -0.40
CA LEU A 171 -13.89 7.10 -1.29
C LEU A 171 -14.62 8.34 -0.73
N ASP A 172 -15.84 8.19 -0.20
CA ASP A 172 -16.57 9.27 0.44
C ASP A 172 -15.80 9.89 1.62
N ASP A 173 -15.22 9.05 2.47
CA ASP A 173 -14.41 9.52 3.60
C ASP A 173 -13.18 10.28 3.12
N MET A 174 -12.54 9.82 2.03
CA MET A 174 -11.39 10.50 1.46
C MET A 174 -11.76 11.83 0.82
N GLU A 175 -12.85 11.90 0.04
CA GLU A 175 -13.35 13.15 -0.52
C GLU A 175 -13.60 14.18 0.58
N GLY A 176 -14.33 13.81 1.64
CA GLY A 176 -14.61 14.70 2.75
C GLY A 176 -13.33 15.18 3.49
N LYS A 177 -12.28 14.37 3.56
CA LYS A 177 -11.00 14.75 4.17
C LYS A 177 -10.19 15.71 3.29
N TYR A 178 -10.21 15.51 1.98
CA TYR A 178 -9.57 16.43 1.04
C TYR A 178 -10.28 17.79 1.01
N ASP A 179 -11.62 17.80 1.02
CA ASP A 179 -12.43 19.03 1.11
C ASP A 179 -12.14 19.82 2.39
N GLN A 180 -12.04 19.14 3.55
CA GLN A 180 -11.64 19.78 4.81
C GLN A 180 -10.27 20.44 4.74
N GLN A 181 -9.36 19.90 3.92
CA GLN A 181 -8.03 20.47 3.67
C GLN A 181 -8.04 21.53 2.56
N LYS A 182 -9.22 21.85 1.98
CA LYS A 182 -9.37 22.75 0.83
C LYS A 182 -8.51 22.32 -0.36
N HIS A 183 -8.43 21.01 -0.57
CA HIS A 183 -7.72 20.41 -1.66
C HIS A 183 -8.71 19.59 -2.48
N TRP A 184 -8.91 19.94 -3.74
CA TRP A 184 -9.79 19.18 -4.62
C TRP A 184 -9.08 17.92 -5.11
N MET A 185 -9.81 16.80 -5.08
CA MET A 185 -9.34 15.50 -5.56
C MET A 185 -10.51 14.78 -6.22
N GLU A 186 -10.30 14.28 -7.43
CA GLU A 186 -11.31 13.52 -8.15
C GLU A 186 -11.40 12.08 -7.60
N MET A 187 -12.63 11.64 -7.32
CA MET A 187 -12.91 10.29 -6.85
C MET A 187 -13.60 9.49 -7.96
N PRO A 188 -13.21 8.23 -8.20
CA PRO A 188 -13.74 7.41 -9.29
C PRO A 188 -15.09 6.74 -8.94
N PHE A 189 -16.04 7.43 -8.33
CA PHE A 189 -17.30 6.86 -7.82
C PHE A 189 -18.07 6.02 -8.86
N GLU A 190 -18.12 6.47 -10.10
CA GLU A 190 -18.88 5.78 -11.15
C GLU A 190 -18.26 4.45 -11.59
N ASN A 191 -16.95 4.32 -11.45
CA ASN A 191 -16.18 3.20 -12.00
C ASN A 191 -15.56 2.30 -10.93
N PHE A 192 -15.45 2.77 -9.68
CA PHE A 192 -14.88 2.00 -8.58
C PHE A 192 -15.94 1.06 -8.00
N ASN A 193 -15.62 -0.21 -7.91
CA ASN A 193 -16.50 -1.17 -7.25
C ASN A 193 -16.45 -0.93 -5.74
N GLU A 194 -17.54 -0.43 -5.16
CA GLU A 194 -17.66 -0.16 -3.72
C GLU A 194 -17.33 -1.36 -2.83
N ASN A 195 -17.52 -2.57 -3.35
CA ASN A 195 -17.14 -3.79 -2.65
C ASN A 195 -15.64 -3.93 -2.37
N PHE A 196 -14.80 -3.15 -3.06
CA PHE A 196 -13.36 -3.06 -2.84
C PHE A 196 -12.96 -1.87 -1.95
N GLU A 197 -13.91 -1.10 -1.46
CA GLU A 197 -13.61 -0.16 -0.39
C GLU A 197 -13.37 -0.92 0.91
N PRO A 198 -12.33 -0.59 1.69
CA PRO A 198 -12.01 -1.32 2.92
C PRO A 198 -13.19 -1.49 3.88
N ILE A 199 -13.98 -0.44 4.07
CA ILE A 199 -15.14 -0.49 4.97
C ILE A 199 -16.19 -1.52 4.52
N ASN A 200 -16.39 -1.66 3.22
CA ASN A 200 -17.36 -2.60 2.64
C ASN A 200 -16.78 -4.01 2.54
N ALA A 201 -15.51 -4.14 2.18
CA ALA A 201 -14.83 -5.43 2.11
C ALA A 201 -14.80 -6.12 3.48
N LEU A 202 -14.40 -5.40 4.54
CA LEU A 202 -14.29 -5.95 5.89
C LEU A 202 -15.65 -6.25 6.54
N SER A 203 -16.76 -5.82 5.96
CA SER A 203 -18.12 -6.21 6.40
C SER A 203 -18.58 -7.57 5.87
N LYS A 204 -17.79 -8.20 4.98
CA LYS A 204 -18.09 -9.51 4.39
C LYS A 204 -17.44 -10.64 5.21
N GLU A 205 -17.62 -11.86 4.75
CA GLU A 205 -16.89 -13.02 5.26
C GLU A 205 -15.43 -12.97 4.75
N SER A 206 -14.48 -13.18 5.65
CA SER A 206 -13.06 -13.21 5.32
C SER A 206 -12.68 -14.47 4.53
N GLY A 207 -11.60 -14.40 3.77
CA GLY A 207 -11.00 -15.56 3.12
C GLY A 207 -10.66 -16.65 4.16
N GLU A 208 -10.86 -17.92 3.80
CA GLU A 208 -10.74 -19.06 4.72
C GLU A 208 -9.35 -19.22 5.37
N ASN A 209 -8.29 -18.75 4.71
CA ASN A 209 -6.93 -18.84 5.22
C ASN A 209 -6.46 -17.57 5.94
N LEU A 210 -7.29 -16.52 6.00
CA LEU A 210 -6.90 -15.24 6.60
C LEU A 210 -6.80 -15.36 8.12
N LYS A 211 -5.58 -15.22 8.64
CA LYS A 211 -5.25 -15.34 10.07
C LYS A 211 -5.12 -13.99 10.78
N GLY A 212 -4.95 -12.92 10.03
CA GLY A 212 -4.84 -11.60 10.63
C GLY A 212 -4.61 -10.45 9.67
N ILE A 213 -4.96 -9.26 10.16
CA ILE A 213 -4.76 -7.98 9.49
C ILE A 213 -4.00 -7.07 10.44
N LEU A 214 -2.86 -6.54 10.01
CA LEU A 214 -2.13 -5.50 10.71
C LEU A 214 -2.49 -4.14 10.12
N LEU A 215 -3.20 -3.31 10.88
CA LEU A 215 -3.45 -1.92 10.49
C LEU A 215 -2.41 -1.00 11.12
N ILE A 216 -1.64 -0.30 10.31
CA ILE A 216 -0.61 0.64 10.75
C ILE A 216 -1.03 2.05 10.37
N ILE A 217 -0.99 2.99 11.32
CA ILE A 217 -1.22 4.41 11.08
C ILE A 217 -0.11 5.27 11.70
N GLY A 218 0.11 6.45 11.16
CA GLY A 218 0.94 7.48 11.80
C GLY A 218 0.10 8.33 12.75
N SER A 219 0.64 8.68 13.92
CA SER A 219 -0.07 9.52 14.90
C SER A 219 -0.48 10.91 14.35
N ASN A 220 0.21 11.40 13.33
CA ASN A 220 -0.02 12.69 12.70
C ASN A 220 -0.59 12.56 11.27
N ASP A 221 -1.11 11.39 10.91
CA ASP A 221 -1.71 11.19 9.60
C ASP A 221 -3.06 11.94 9.51
N PRO A 222 -3.21 12.88 8.56
CA PRO A 222 -4.45 13.65 8.42
C PRO A 222 -5.55 12.89 7.67
N LEU A 223 -5.18 11.85 6.90
CA LEU A 223 -6.07 11.11 6.02
C LEU A 223 -6.52 9.78 6.64
N MET A 224 -5.69 9.17 7.51
CA MET A 224 -6.05 7.96 8.25
C MET A 224 -5.84 8.20 9.74
N ARG A 225 -6.90 8.60 10.43
CA ARG A 225 -6.88 8.97 11.85
C ARG A 225 -7.17 7.75 12.74
N ARG A 226 -6.87 7.85 14.03
CA ARG A 226 -7.18 6.81 15.03
C ARG A 226 -8.65 6.37 15.00
N ASN A 227 -9.58 7.30 14.84
CA ASN A 227 -11.02 6.98 14.76
C ASN A 227 -11.37 6.15 13.52
N ASP A 228 -10.68 6.40 12.39
CA ASP A 228 -10.91 5.65 11.15
C ASP A 228 -10.34 4.23 11.27
N MET A 229 -9.17 4.09 11.88
CA MET A 229 -8.60 2.78 12.22
C MET A 229 -9.54 1.99 13.15
N GLU A 230 -10.13 2.64 14.16
CA GLU A 230 -11.07 1.98 15.06
C GLU A 230 -12.37 1.59 14.34
N LYS A 231 -12.88 2.39 13.40
CA LYS A 231 -14.02 1.99 12.56
C LYS A 231 -13.73 0.70 11.79
N LEU A 232 -12.59 0.61 11.10
CA LEU A 232 -12.20 -0.63 10.41
C LEU A 232 -12.06 -1.79 11.40
N ARG A 233 -11.41 -1.56 12.55
CA ARG A 233 -11.23 -2.59 13.56
C ARG A 233 -12.54 -3.14 14.11
N GLN A 234 -13.58 -2.32 14.25
CA GLN A 234 -14.90 -2.75 14.71
C GLN A 234 -15.58 -3.75 13.77
N LEU A 235 -15.24 -3.75 12.48
CA LEU A 235 -15.82 -4.65 11.48
C LEU A 235 -15.33 -6.10 11.67
N ASP A 236 -14.05 -6.27 12.04
CA ASP A 236 -13.51 -7.60 12.38
C ASP A 236 -12.45 -7.50 13.49
N LYS A 237 -12.90 -7.47 14.75
CA LYS A 237 -12.00 -7.39 15.92
C LYS A 237 -11.13 -8.61 16.11
N SER A 238 -11.54 -9.75 15.57
CA SER A 238 -10.83 -11.01 15.75
C SER A 238 -9.57 -11.08 14.90
N LEU A 239 -9.62 -10.52 13.70
CA LEU A 239 -8.52 -10.51 12.74
C LEU A 239 -7.65 -9.24 12.84
N ILE A 240 -8.23 -8.08 13.20
CA ILE A 240 -7.54 -6.80 13.08
C ILE A 240 -6.73 -6.46 14.34
N THR A 241 -5.42 -6.31 14.15
CA THR A 241 -4.47 -5.79 15.13
C THR A 241 -4.04 -4.37 14.72
N PRO A 242 -4.40 -3.31 15.51
CA PRO A 242 -4.02 -1.94 15.19
C PRO A 242 -2.66 -1.57 15.79
N ILE A 243 -1.86 -0.79 15.05
CA ILE A 243 -0.62 -0.17 15.53
C ILE A 243 -0.59 1.30 15.15
N GLU A 244 -0.21 2.15 16.11
CA GLU A 244 0.02 3.57 15.88
C GLU A 244 1.51 3.89 16.00
N VAL A 245 2.10 4.42 14.93
CA VAL A 245 3.47 4.90 14.90
C VAL A 245 3.52 6.32 15.46
N VAL A 246 4.00 6.44 16.70
CA VAL A 246 4.08 7.72 17.43
C VAL A 246 5.25 8.57 16.91
N ASN A 247 5.09 9.89 16.96
CA ASN A 247 6.12 10.87 16.56
C ASN A 247 6.58 10.71 15.09
N ASN A 248 5.65 10.34 14.22
CA ASN A 248 5.95 10.34 12.79
C ASN A 248 5.98 11.79 12.28
N PRO A 249 7.16 12.37 11.99
CA PRO A 249 7.26 13.74 11.45
C PRO A 249 6.82 13.81 9.98
N SER A 250 6.73 12.66 9.33
CA SER A 250 6.34 12.55 7.92
C SER A 250 4.91 12.04 7.83
N ARG A 251 4.05 12.79 7.16
CA ARG A 251 2.66 12.42 6.86
C ARG A 251 2.51 11.08 6.15
N MET A 252 3.57 10.54 5.52
CA MET A 252 3.40 9.59 4.42
C MET A 252 4.26 8.34 4.49
N ASP A 253 5.10 8.16 5.52
CA ASP A 253 5.96 6.97 5.55
C ASP A 253 6.32 6.56 6.98
N ASN A 254 5.45 5.74 7.58
CA ASN A 254 5.64 5.20 8.92
C ASN A 254 6.94 4.37 9.03
N PHE A 255 7.33 3.69 7.96
CA PHE A 255 8.59 2.96 7.88
C PHE A 255 9.81 3.89 8.00
N LYS A 256 9.78 5.07 7.37
CA LYS A 256 10.91 6.03 7.47
C LYS A 256 11.03 6.65 8.86
N ALA A 257 9.93 6.76 9.59
CA ALA A 257 9.92 7.35 10.93
C ALA A 257 10.75 6.53 11.93
N ASN A 258 10.63 5.20 11.92
CA ASN A 258 11.43 4.30 12.75
C ASN A 258 11.46 2.89 12.15
N LYS A 259 12.46 2.63 11.30
CA LYS A 259 12.57 1.38 10.53
C LYS A 259 12.64 0.12 11.38
N GLU A 260 13.41 0.16 12.45
CA GLU A 260 13.62 -1.00 13.33
C GLU A 260 12.34 -1.36 14.08
N LYS A 261 11.72 -0.38 14.72
CA LYS A 261 10.46 -0.57 15.45
C LYS A 261 9.35 -1.00 14.48
N TYR A 262 9.25 -0.39 13.31
CA TYR A 262 8.25 -0.71 12.30
C TYR A 262 8.28 -2.19 11.90
N PHE A 263 9.47 -2.73 11.58
CA PHE A 263 9.58 -4.13 11.19
C PHE A 263 9.60 -5.10 12.37
N SER A 264 9.97 -4.66 13.60
CA SER A 264 9.78 -5.49 14.79
C SER A 264 8.30 -5.72 15.11
N GLU A 265 7.45 -4.73 14.92
CA GLU A 265 5.99 -4.87 15.08
C GLU A 265 5.38 -5.80 14.01
N ILE A 266 5.83 -5.67 12.75
CA ILE A 266 5.44 -6.59 11.68
C ILE A 266 5.87 -8.02 12.02
N SER A 267 7.10 -8.23 12.48
CA SER A 267 7.58 -9.56 12.90
C SER A 267 6.75 -10.14 14.02
N ALA A 268 6.49 -9.36 15.07
CA ALA A 268 5.67 -9.79 16.19
C ALA A 268 4.25 -10.18 15.78
N PHE A 269 3.66 -9.43 14.83
CA PHE A 269 2.35 -9.77 14.27
C PHE A 269 2.40 -11.09 13.47
N ILE A 270 3.41 -11.28 12.64
CA ILE A 270 3.59 -12.51 11.85
C ILE A 270 3.74 -13.71 12.79
N ASP A 271 4.53 -13.59 13.87
CA ASP A 271 4.76 -14.66 14.83
C ASP A 271 3.49 -15.02 15.60
N LYS A 272 2.66 -14.03 15.92
CA LYS A 272 1.38 -14.24 16.62
C LYS A 272 0.32 -14.91 15.74
N THR A 273 0.41 -14.78 14.43
CA THR A 273 -0.58 -15.26 13.44
C THR A 273 -0.08 -16.44 12.60
N GLN A 274 0.82 -17.26 13.17
CA GLN A 274 1.34 -18.48 12.53
C GLN A 274 0.30 -19.59 12.38
#